data_ca0d3c0fc400dbd89795b8126ae29034
#
_entry.id   ca0d3c0fc400dbd89795b8126ae29034
#
_cell.length_a   1.000
_cell.length_b   1.000
_cell.length_c   1.000
_cell.angle_alpha   90.00
_cell.angle_beta   90.00
_cell.angle_gamma   90.00
#
_symmetry.space_group_name_H-M   'P 1'
#
loop_
_entity.id
_entity.type
_entity.pdbx_description
1 polymer ?
#
loop_
_entity_poly.entity_id
_entity_poly.type
_entity_poly.pdbx_seq_one_letter_code
_entity_poly.pdbx_strand_id
1 'polypeptide(L)'
;MLSPTHIGKFGGPSMPPEWLLKGFSASIAGSSAQAPRPLHQRGDRSKLRIANFVGLSGPSGIWGPASINSSLLAASEINRRGGILGREIEIAFHDTGGDLDDVTQTASDLVASEGADIITGSHISAVRVALRKVVAGHIPYLYTPVYEGGERTPGVMAIGETPGTQWRPAIEWLTNSKRAQRWYLIGSDYVWPWLSHKAIKKYIKDAGGHVLGEEFVPIGEHDHSRQLARIRAAKPDVVLITLIGADSIVFNRAFAEQGLGSRMLRLAGAMDETVLLGIGADNTDGLYCASGYFIDMATRANDIFRDQYQASFGRHAPPPGSIGQSNYEGLRFLETVASRAGSLAIKPLLSAAANVEYQGARGRIDIRRGNARMPIYLAAANGLDFRLIKQF
;
A
#
# COMPACT_ATOMS: atom_id res chain seq x y z
N MET A 1 33.20 39.13 16.75
CA MET A 1 33.36 38.00 17.68
C MET A 1 32.03 37.73 18.29
N LEU A 2 31.30 36.75 17.77
CA LEU A 2 30.13 36.14 18.40
C LEU A 2 30.30 34.65 18.20
N SER A 3 30.27 33.93 19.31
CA SER A 3 30.56 32.50 19.52
C SER A 3 29.47 31.62 18.97
N PRO A 4 29.76 30.42 18.44
CA PRO A 4 28.75 29.44 18.00
C PRO A 4 28.44 28.48 19.12
N THR A 5 27.24 28.48 19.65
CA THR A 5 26.77 27.39 20.55
C THR A 5 25.29 27.14 20.34
N HIS A 6 25.01 25.92 20.03
CA HIS A 6 23.88 25.03 20.26
C HIS A 6 23.31 24.40 18.98
N ILE A 7 24.06 23.43 18.46
CA ILE A 7 23.46 22.36 17.66
C ILE A 7 22.91 21.35 18.67
N GLY A 8 21.59 21.35 18.83
CA GLY A 8 20.88 20.35 19.60
C GLY A 8 21.09 18.95 18.99
N LYS A 9 21.52 18.01 19.80
CA LYS A 9 21.64 16.59 19.46
C LYS A 9 20.25 16.09 18.99
N PHE A 10 20.13 15.73 17.74
CA PHE A 10 19.00 14.93 17.26
C PHE A 10 19.08 13.58 17.95
N GLY A 11 18.12 13.30 18.82
CA GLY A 11 17.92 11.98 19.39
C GLY A 11 17.66 10.97 18.27
N GLY A 12 18.36 9.85 18.26
CA GLY A 12 18.12 8.73 17.37
C GLY A 12 16.68 8.22 17.51
N PRO A 13 16.20 7.37 16.56
CA PRO A 13 14.85 6.86 16.60
C PRO A 13 14.58 6.19 17.95
N SER A 14 13.54 6.66 18.64
CA SER A 14 13.11 6.07 19.91
C SER A 14 12.63 4.65 19.64
N MET A 15 13.25 3.68 20.31
CA MET A 15 12.78 2.30 20.33
C MET A 15 11.30 2.26 20.75
N PRO A 16 10.49 1.41 20.15
CA PRO A 16 9.10 1.24 20.56
C PRO A 16 9.04 0.87 22.05
N PRO A 17 8.03 1.31 22.79
CA PRO A 17 7.94 1.04 24.23
C PRO A 17 7.97 -0.45 24.55
N GLU A 18 8.67 -0.84 25.60
CA GLU A 18 8.90 -2.24 26.01
C GLU A 18 7.63 -3.10 26.10
N TRP A 19 6.47 -2.50 26.38
CA TRP A 19 5.21 -3.24 26.45
C TRP A 19 4.73 -3.70 25.07
N LEU A 20 5.16 -3.02 24.00
CA LEU A 20 4.88 -3.40 22.62
C LEU A 20 5.72 -4.62 22.21
N LEU A 21 6.88 -4.79 22.87
CA LEU A 21 7.81 -5.91 22.64
C LEU A 21 7.54 -7.10 23.57
N LYS A 22 6.86 -6.89 24.69
CA LYS A 22 6.46 -7.95 25.62
C LYS A 22 5.24 -8.69 25.07
N GLY A 23 5.49 -9.73 24.31
CA GLY A 23 4.48 -10.60 23.69
C GLY A 23 4.61 -10.71 22.17
N PHE A 24 5.52 -9.98 21.56
CA PHE A 24 5.80 -10.09 20.13
C PHE A 24 7.23 -10.53 19.87
N SER A 25 7.38 -11.74 19.39
CA SER A 25 8.61 -12.20 18.73
C SER A 25 8.55 -11.70 17.28
N ALA A 26 8.91 -10.42 17.06
CA ALA A 26 9.07 -9.90 15.70
C ALA A 26 10.49 -10.21 15.25
N SER A 27 10.70 -11.19 14.39
CA SER A 27 11.97 -11.39 13.71
C SER A 27 11.94 -10.68 12.36
N ILE A 28 12.78 -9.67 12.18
CA ILE A 28 13.08 -9.11 10.85
C ILE A 28 14.14 -10.03 10.24
N ALA A 29 13.74 -10.87 9.29
CA ALA A 29 14.69 -11.66 8.51
C ALA A 29 15.34 -10.77 7.45
N GLY A 30 16.47 -10.15 7.79
CA GLY A 30 17.37 -9.52 6.83
C GLY A 30 18.17 -10.59 6.10
N SER A 31 18.47 -10.39 4.84
CA SER A 31 19.29 -11.25 3.99
C SER A 31 20.75 -11.24 4.45
N SER A 32 21.06 -11.99 5.49
CA SER A 32 22.40 -12.49 5.76
C SER A 32 22.26 -14.00 5.89
N ALA A 33 23.02 -14.74 5.09
CA ALA A 33 23.07 -16.19 5.09
C ALA A 33 23.41 -16.74 6.48
N GLN A 34 22.39 -16.91 7.32
CA GLN A 34 22.48 -17.72 8.51
C GLN A 34 21.96 -19.12 8.20
N ALA A 35 22.74 -20.11 8.63
CA ALA A 35 22.41 -21.52 8.48
C ALA A 35 20.96 -21.82 8.91
N PRO A 36 20.25 -22.74 8.22
CA PRO A 36 18.88 -23.07 8.54
C PRO A 36 18.79 -23.54 10.01
N ARG A 37 17.96 -22.89 10.79
CA ARG A 37 17.59 -23.38 12.12
C ARG A 37 16.88 -24.73 11.97
N PRO A 38 17.10 -25.69 12.86
CA PRO A 38 16.49 -27.02 12.75
C PRO A 38 14.95 -26.91 12.70
N LEU A 39 14.38 -27.71 11.81
CA LEU A 39 12.94 -27.92 11.62
C LEU A 39 12.24 -28.06 12.97
N HIS A 40 11.34 -27.13 13.26
CA HIS A 40 10.69 -27.05 14.56
C HIS A 40 9.56 -28.04 14.69
N GLN A 41 9.49 -28.60 15.88
CA GLN A 41 8.32 -29.25 16.48
C GLN A 41 7.02 -28.55 16.04
N ARG A 42 5.94 -29.33 15.85
CA ARG A 42 4.58 -28.86 15.57
C ARG A 42 4.28 -27.61 16.39
N GLY A 43 4.14 -26.48 15.72
CA GLY A 43 4.02 -25.17 16.36
C GLY A 43 2.89 -25.13 17.38
N ASP A 44 3.09 -24.30 18.39
CA ASP A 44 2.10 -24.03 19.42
C ASP A 44 0.76 -23.64 18.77
N ARG A 45 -0.25 -24.50 18.91
CA ARG A 45 -1.58 -24.29 18.33
C ARG A 45 -2.33 -23.09 18.91
N SER A 46 -1.84 -22.52 20.01
CA SER A 46 -2.36 -21.28 20.60
C SER A 46 -1.98 -20.04 19.79
N LYS A 47 -0.96 -20.11 18.93
CA LYS A 47 -0.49 -19.02 18.09
C LYS A 47 -1.03 -19.13 16.66
N LEU A 48 -1.39 -17.98 16.10
CA LEU A 48 -1.69 -17.80 14.68
C LEU A 48 -0.49 -17.09 14.03
N ARG A 49 0.27 -17.83 13.25
CA ARG A 49 1.50 -17.33 12.60
C ARG A 49 1.17 -16.67 11.28
N ILE A 50 1.42 -15.39 11.20
CA ILE A 50 1.22 -14.57 9.99
C ILE A 50 2.58 -14.21 9.42
N ALA A 51 2.87 -14.66 8.20
CA ALA A 51 3.98 -14.18 7.42
C ALA A 51 3.52 -12.93 6.63
N ASN A 52 4.03 -11.76 7.03
CA ASN A 52 3.68 -10.49 6.41
C ASN A 52 4.79 -10.05 5.44
N PHE A 53 4.51 -10.14 4.14
CA PHE A 53 5.39 -9.74 3.08
C PHE A 53 5.20 -8.25 2.77
N VAL A 54 6.21 -7.42 3.07
CA VAL A 54 6.15 -5.96 2.93
C VAL A 54 7.39 -5.44 2.21
N GLY A 55 7.25 -4.35 1.46
CA GLY A 55 8.41 -3.63 0.91
C GLY A 55 9.17 -2.94 2.04
N LEU A 56 10.38 -3.44 2.37
CA LEU A 56 11.27 -2.83 3.36
C LEU A 56 12.50 -2.21 2.69
N SER A 57 12.79 -2.59 1.46
CA SER A 57 13.87 -2.07 0.63
C SER A 57 13.38 -1.70 -0.78
N GLY A 58 14.27 -1.15 -1.61
CA GLY A 58 13.90 -0.65 -2.95
C GLY A 58 12.93 0.52 -2.92
N PRO A 59 12.34 0.91 -4.08
CA PRO A 59 11.45 2.08 -4.16
C PRO A 59 10.20 2.00 -3.29
N SER A 60 9.69 0.80 -3.00
CA SER A 60 8.55 0.59 -2.09
C SER A 60 8.93 0.60 -0.61
N GLY A 61 10.22 0.58 -0.27
CA GLY A 61 10.72 0.54 1.10
C GLY A 61 10.32 1.75 1.96
N ILE A 62 10.00 2.87 1.34
CA ILE A 62 9.54 4.07 2.05
C ILE A 62 8.25 3.83 2.86
N TRP A 63 7.44 2.86 2.49
CA TRP A 63 6.20 2.48 3.20
C TRP A 63 6.43 1.43 4.29
N GLY A 64 7.61 0.81 4.32
CA GLY A 64 7.93 -0.29 5.24
C GLY A 64 7.67 0.04 6.71
N PRO A 65 8.22 1.13 7.26
CA PRO A 65 8.03 1.49 8.67
C PRO A 65 6.56 1.67 9.06
N ALA A 66 5.77 2.37 8.22
CA ALA A 66 4.34 2.54 8.46
C ALA A 66 3.56 1.22 8.35
N SER A 67 3.95 0.33 7.43
CA SER A 67 3.35 -1.00 7.26
C SER A 67 3.60 -1.89 8.47
N ILE A 68 4.83 -1.91 9.01
CA ILE A 68 5.18 -2.62 10.24
C ILE A 68 4.36 -2.10 11.41
N ASN A 69 4.37 -0.79 11.66
CA ASN A 69 3.63 -0.18 12.76
C ASN A 69 2.13 -0.50 12.68
N SER A 70 1.53 -0.35 11.51
CA SER A 70 0.11 -0.63 11.29
C SER A 70 -0.25 -2.10 11.53
N SER A 71 0.61 -3.02 11.11
CA SER A 71 0.43 -4.46 11.36
C SER A 71 0.54 -4.79 12.85
N LEU A 72 1.53 -4.24 13.54
CA LEU A 72 1.74 -4.46 14.97
C LEU A 72 0.59 -3.88 15.81
N LEU A 73 0.08 -2.70 15.44
CA LEU A 73 -1.08 -2.11 16.09
C LEU A 73 -2.31 -3.02 15.97
N ALA A 74 -2.63 -3.44 14.73
CA ALA A 74 -3.76 -4.33 14.49
C ALA A 74 -3.65 -5.64 15.28
N ALA A 75 -2.46 -6.30 15.23
CA ALA A 75 -2.22 -7.53 15.95
C ALA A 75 -2.36 -7.35 17.48
N SER A 76 -1.80 -6.27 18.04
CA SER A 76 -1.94 -5.94 19.46
C SER A 76 -3.41 -5.78 19.87
N GLU A 77 -4.19 -5.05 19.08
CA GLU A 77 -5.61 -4.86 19.35
C GLU A 77 -6.41 -6.16 19.26
N ILE A 78 -6.13 -6.99 18.26
CA ILE A 78 -6.78 -8.28 18.08
C ILE A 78 -6.42 -9.22 19.24
N ASN A 79 -5.15 -9.29 19.63
CA ASN A 79 -4.68 -10.13 20.72
C ASN A 79 -5.26 -9.74 22.08
N ARG A 80 -5.42 -8.44 22.35
CA ARG A 80 -6.12 -7.95 23.56
C ARG A 80 -7.58 -8.38 23.64
N ARG A 81 -8.21 -8.74 22.50
CA ARG A 81 -9.59 -9.27 22.44
C ARG A 81 -9.65 -10.79 22.40
N GLY A 82 -8.53 -11.48 22.56
CA GLY A 82 -8.46 -12.95 22.56
C GLY A 82 -8.01 -13.57 21.24
N GLY A 83 -7.43 -12.76 20.34
CA GLY A 83 -6.88 -13.25 19.08
C GLY A 83 -7.93 -13.58 18.00
N ILE A 84 -7.52 -14.25 16.95
CA ILE A 84 -8.43 -14.76 15.90
C ILE A 84 -8.78 -16.22 16.23
N LEU A 85 -10.05 -16.51 16.41
CA LEU A 85 -10.57 -17.84 16.80
C LEU A 85 -9.85 -18.41 18.05
N GLY A 86 -9.55 -17.55 19.04
CA GLY A 86 -8.86 -17.93 20.27
C GLY A 86 -7.36 -18.15 20.12
N ARG A 87 -6.78 -17.81 18.96
CA ARG A 87 -5.35 -17.93 18.68
C ARG A 87 -4.71 -16.54 18.66
N GLU A 88 -3.66 -16.36 19.45
CA GLU A 88 -2.90 -15.11 19.49
C GLU A 88 -2.08 -14.95 18.20
N ILE A 89 -2.15 -13.77 17.58
CA ILE A 89 -1.39 -13.44 16.37
C ILE A 89 0.08 -13.28 16.71
N GLU A 90 0.93 -13.94 15.94
CA GLU A 90 2.37 -13.75 15.86
C GLU A 90 2.74 -13.37 14.42
N ILE A 91 3.43 -12.25 14.22
CA ILE A 91 3.76 -11.74 12.89
C ILE A 91 5.27 -11.82 12.66
N ALA A 92 5.67 -12.44 11.54
CA ALA A 92 7.02 -12.34 10.98
C ALA A 92 6.97 -11.46 9.73
N PHE A 93 7.91 -10.50 9.63
CA PHE A 93 8.02 -9.62 8.47
C PHE A 93 9.08 -10.13 7.49
N HIS A 94 8.73 -10.14 6.21
CA HIS A 94 9.60 -10.56 5.11
C HIS A 94 9.71 -9.42 4.09
N ASP A 95 10.95 -9.01 3.76
CA ASP A 95 11.19 -7.97 2.76
C ASP A 95 10.86 -8.47 1.35
N THR A 96 10.22 -7.62 0.57
CA THR A 96 9.87 -7.87 -0.83
C THR A 96 10.57 -6.95 -1.82
N GLY A 97 11.49 -6.11 -1.36
CA GLY A 97 12.23 -5.18 -2.20
C GLY A 97 13.46 -5.80 -2.87
N GLY A 98 13.84 -7.02 -2.50
CA GLY A 98 14.93 -7.79 -3.09
C GLY A 98 14.55 -8.56 -4.34
N ASP A 99 15.35 -9.58 -4.67
CA ASP A 99 15.12 -10.45 -5.81
C ASP A 99 13.80 -11.22 -5.68
N LEU A 100 13.05 -11.33 -6.78
CA LEU A 100 11.73 -11.95 -6.79
C LEU A 100 11.78 -13.46 -6.53
N ASP A 101 12.86 -14.12 -6.97
CA ASP A 101 13.06 -15.55 -6.77
C ASP A 101 13.35 -15.84 -5.29
N ASP A 102 14.13 -15.01 -4.60
CA ASP A 102 14.39 -15.13 -3.16
C ASP A 102 13.09 -14.95 -2.35
N VAL A 103 12.28 -13.95 -2.69
CA VAL A 103 10.98 -13.72 -2.06
C VAL A 103 10.04 -14.91 -2.27
N THR A 104 10.03 -15.48 -3.48
CA THR A 104 9.20 -16.63 -3.84
C THR A 104 9.67 -17.89 -3.13
N GLN A 105 10.99 -18.09 -3.01
CA GLN A 105 11.58 -19.21 -2.28
C GLN A 105 11.24 -19.13 -0.79
N THR A 106 11.36 -17.95 -0.17
CA THR A 106 10.96 -17.73 1.23
C THR A 106 9.50 -18.15 1.47
N ALA A 107 8.59 -17.75 0.59
CA ALA A 107 7.19 -18.15 0.70
C ALA A 107 7.00 -19.67 0.51
N SER A 108 7.74 -20.29 -0.41
CA SER A 108 7.70 -21.74 -0.64
C SER A 108 8.17 -22.52 0.58
N ASP A 109 9.25 -22.07 1.21
CA ASP A 109 9.78 -22.69 2.43
C ASP A 109 8.79 -22.57 3.60
N LEU A 110 8.13 -21.42 3.75
CA LEU A 110 7.10 -21.21 4.76
C LEU A 110 5.88 -22.13 4.55
N VAL A 111 5.47 -22.33 3.31
CA VAL A 111 4.37 -23.27 2.98
C VAL A 111 4.80 -24.71 3.23
N ALA A 112 5.98 -25.10 2.76
CA ALA A 112 6.48 -26.48 2.88
C ALA A 112 6.77 -26.91 4.33
N SER A 113 7.25 -25.97 5.16
CA SER A 113 7.56 -26.23 6.57
C SER A 113 6.37 -26.00 7.51
N GLU A 114 5.18 -25.66 6.98
CA GLU A 114 4.05 -25.18 7.79
C GLU A 114 4.48 -24.02 8.72
N GLY A 115 5.42 -23.17 8.27
CA GLY A 115 6.00 -22.05 9.04
C GLY A 115 5.06 -20.87 9.20
N ALA A 116 4.01 -20.77 8.39
CA ALA A 116 2.95 -19.77 8.48
C ALA A 116 1.58 -20.41 8.33
N ASP A 117 0.58 -19.86 9.02
CA ASP A 117 -0.82 -20.24 8.87
C ASP A 117 -1.53 -19.36 7.84
N ILE A 118 -1.06 -18.12 7.68
CA ILE A 118 -1.61 -17.12 6.73
C ILE A 118 -0.44 -16.29 6.20
N ILE A 119 -0.50 -15.95 4.91
CA ILE A 119 0.32 -14.88 4.32
C ILE A 119 -0.52 -13.62 4.24
N THR A 120 0.07 -12.49 4.65
CA THR A 120 -0.45 -11.15 4.33
C THR A 120 0.57 -10.39 3.51
N GLY A 121 0.15 -9.40 2.72
CA GLY A 121 1.10 -8.69 1.90
C GLY A 121 0.68 -7.26 1.54
N SER A 122 1.66 -6.36 1.69
CA SER A 122 1.60 -4.98 1.21
C SER A 122 2.88 -4.71 0.40
N HIS A 123 2.84 -5.09 -0.85
CA HIS A 123 3.96 -5.06 -1.79
C HIS A 123 3.47 -4.87 -3.23
N ILE A 124 4.37 -4.73 -4.19
CA ILE A 124 4.01 -4.54 -5.60
C ILE A 124 3.32 -5.78 -6.20
N SER A 125 2.50 -5.57 -7.24
CA SER A 125 1.75 -6.64 -7.90
C SER A 125 2.64 -7.71 -8.55
N ALA A 126 3.89 -7.41 -8.91
CA ALA A 126 4.83 -8.42 -9.40
C ALA A 126 5.07 -9.53 -8.35
N VAL A 127 5.30 -9.14 -7.10
CA VAL A 127 5.43 -10.08 -5.97
C VAL A 127 4.13 -10.85 -5.74
N ARG A 128 2.95 -10.18 -5.78
CA ARG A 128 1.66 -10.86 -5.65
C ARG A 128 1.48 -11.95 -6.71
N VAL A 129 1.84 -11.64 -7.96
CA VAL A 129 1.73 -12.60 -9.07
C VAL A 129 2.63 -13.82 -8.88
N ALA A 130 3.81 -13.65 -8.27
CA ALA A 130 4.69 -14.75 -7.92
C ALA A 130 4.14 -15.56 -6.72
N LEU A 131 3.87 -14.89 -5.60
CA LEU A 131 3.41 -15.53 -4.36
C LEU A 131 2.10 -16.31 -4.53
N ARG A 132 1.13 -15.80 -5.31
CA ARG A 132 -0.13 -16.50 -5.52
C ARG A 132 0.03 -17.90 -6.12
N LYS A 133 1.10 -18.15 -6.88
CA LYS A 133 1.40 -19.47 -7.45
C LYS A 133 1.86 -20.44 -6.38
N VAL A 134 2.59 -19.96 -5.39
CA VAL A 134 3.10 -20.75 -4.26
C VAL A 134 1.97 -21.09 -3.29
N VAL A 135 1.12 -20.11 -2.95
CA VAL A 135 0.09 -20.26 -1.91
C VAL A 135 -1.19 -20.89 -2.41
N ALA A 136 -1.41 -20.99 -3.72
CA ALA A 136 -2.67 -21.40 -4.33
C ALA A 136 -3.21 -22.73 -3.76
N GLY A 137 -4.29 -22.65 -2.98
CA GLY A 137 -4.93 -23.82 -2.35
C GLY A 137 -4.22 -24.39 -1.13
N HIS A 138 -3.06 -23.87 -0.72
CA HIS A 138 -2.29 -24.33 0.44
C HIS A 138 -2.61 -23.55 1.71
N ILE A 139 -2.40 -22.24 1.70
CA ILE A 139 -2.70 -21.35 2.83
C ILE A 139 -3.43 -20.09 2.35
N PRO A 140 -4.23 -19.42 3.21
CA PRO A 140 -4.84 -18.15 2.87
C PRO A 140 -3.79 -17.07 2.63
N TYR A 141 -4.04 -16.23 1.63
CA TYR A 141 -3.21 -15.07 1.32
C TYR A 141 -4.08 -13.81 1.21
N LEU A 142 -3.83 -12.83 2.07
CA LEU A 142 -4.49 -11.54 2.08
C LEU A 142 -3.56 -10.47 1.50
N TYR A 143 -3.95 -9.90 0.37
CA TYR A 143 -3.24 -8.83 -0.31
C TYR A 143 -3.99 -7.51 -0.12
N THR A 144 -3.31 -6.49 0.40
CA THR A 144 -3.98 -5.29 0.92
C THR A 144 -3.88 -4.03 0.07
N PRO A 145 -2.80 -3.76 -0.71
CA PRO A 145 -2.66 -2.50 -1.43
C PRO A 145 -3.42 -2.49 -2.77
N VAL A 146 -3.44 -1.32 -3.39
CA VAL A 146 -3.92 -1.10 -4.76
C VAL A 146 -3.31 -2.09 -5.75
N TYR A 147 -4.12 -2.59 -6.70
CA TYR A 147 -3.67 -3.52 -7.71
C TYR A 147 -4.50 -3.42 -9.00
N GLU A 148 -4.13 -4.17 -10.03
CA GLU A 148 -4.76 -4.14 -11.35
C GLU A 148 -6.16 -4.79 -11.41
N GLY A 149 -6.60 -5.45 -10.33
CA GLY A 149 -7.89 -6.18 -10.28
C GLY A 149 -7.80 -7.60 -10.86
N GLY A 150 -8.95 -8.28 -10.86
CA GLY A 150 -9.10 -9.59 -11.51
C GLY A 150 -8.47 -10.78 -10.77
N GLU A 151 -8.15 -10.66 -9.48
CA GLU A 151 -7.62 -11.78 -8.70
C GLU A 151 -8.67 -12.88 -8.50
N ARG A 152 -8.32 -14.13 -8.84
CA ARG A 152 -9.21 -15.30 -8.73
C ARG A 152 -8.49 -16.55 -8.24
N THR A 153 -7.23 -16.43 -7.81
CA THR A 153 -6.45 -17.56 -7.33
C THR A 153 -7.09 -18.13 -6.06
N PRO A 154 -7.31 -19.45 -5.96
CA PRO A 154 -7.86 -20.06 -4.75
C PRO A 154 -7.03 -19.73 -3.51
N GLY A 155 -7.67 -19.18 -2.49
CA GLY A 155 -7.03 -18.77 -1.24
C GLY A 155 -6.58 -17.32 -1.20
N VAL A 156 -6.59 -16.59 -2.30
CA VAL A 156 -6.19 -15.19 -2.34
C VAL A 156 -7.39 -14.26 -2.15
N MET A 157 -7.29 -13.36 -1.19
CA MET A 157 -8.21 -12.26 -0.93
C MET A 157 -7.49 -10.94 -1.19
N ALA A 158 -7.86 -10.21 -2.24
CA ALA A 158 -7.32 -8.88 -2.53
C ALA A 158 -8.35 -7.82 -2.12
N ILE A 159 -7.98 -6.95 -1.19
CA ILE A 159 -8.87 -5.92 -0.63
C ILE A 159 -8.51 -4.49 -1.05
N GLY A 160 -7.46 -4.31 -1.83
CA GLY A 160 -7.05 -2.99 -2.34
C GLY A 160 -7.92 -2.45 -3.47
N GLU A 161 -7.69 -1.21 -3.79
CA GLU A 161 -8.33 -0.49 -4.89
C GLU A 161 -7.98 -1.13 -6.24
N THR A 162 -8.91 -1.02 -7.19
CA THR A 162 -8.71 -1.47 -8.56
C THR A 162 -8.84 -0.30 -9.54
N PRO A 163 -8.35 -0.41 -10.77
CA PRO A 163 -8.48 0.66 -11.76
C PRO A 163 -9.90 1.17 -11.94
N GLY A 164 -10.90 0.29 -11.88
CA GLY A 164 -12.30 0.65 -12.02
C GLY A 164 -12.86 1.46 -10.87
N THR A 165 -12.41 1.19 -9.66
CA THR A 165 -12.85 1.95 -8.47
C THR A 165 -12.06 3.23 -8.29
N GLN A 166 -10.76 3.22 -8.55
CA GLN A 166 -9.85 4.32 -8.27
C GLN A 166 -9.79 5.36 -9.41
N TRP A 167 -9.47 4.91 -10.62
CA TRP A 167 -9.13 5.84 -11.72
C TRP A 167 -10.34 6.39 -12.47
N ARG A 168 -11.36 5.56 -12.72
CA ARG A 168 -12.52 5.98 -13.49
C ARG A 168 -13.16 7.25 -12.91
N PRO A 169 -13.58 7.31 -11.64
CA PRO A 169 -14.26 8.49 -11.10
C PRO A 169 -13.34 9.72 -11.03
N ALA A 170 -12.04 9.52 -10.78
CA ALA A 170 -11.06 10.61 -10.75
C ALA A 170 -10.86 11.23 -12.15
N ILE A 171 -10.77 10.38 -13.20
CA ILE A 171 -10.66 10.83 -14.60
C ILE A 171 -11.91 11.60 -15.00
N GLU A 172 -13.11 11.06 -14.74
CA GLU A 172 -14.39 11.72 -15.02
C GLU A 172 -14.46 13.09 -14.31
N TRP A 173 -14.03 13.16 -13.05
CA TRP A 173 -14.02 14.42 -12.32
C TRP A 173 -13.06 15.45 -12.90
N LEU A 174 -11.82 15.07 -13.23
CA LEU A 174 -10.83 15.98 -13.85
C LEU A 174 -11.29 16.43 -15.23
N THR A 175 -11.89 15.55 -16.04
CA THR A 175 -12.44 15.91 -17.33
C THR A 175 -13.56 16.95 -17.19
N ASN A 176 -14.51 16.73 -16.27
CA ASN A 176 -15.66 17.61 -16.12
C ASN A 176 -15.31 18.93 -15.37
N SER A 177 -14.52 18.85 -14.31
CA SER A 177 -14.25 19.99 -13.41
C SER A 177 -13.03 20.81 -13.82
N LYS A 178 -12.04 20.19 -14.48
CA LYS A 178 -10.82 20.83 -14.95
C LYS A 178 -10.72 20.90 -16.47
N ARG A 179 -11.71 20.38 -17.18
CA ARG A 179 -11.76 20.31 -18.66
C ARG A 179 -10.55 19.57 -19.26
N ALA A 180 -10.04 18.57 -18.52
CA ALA A 180 -8.89 17.77 -18.91
C ALA A 180 -9.26 16.83 -20.06
N GLN A 181 -8.71 17.04 -21.25
CA GLN A 181 -8.96 16.21 -22.44
C GLN A 181 -7.69 15.49 -22.91
N ARG A 182 -6.52 16.12 -22.73
CA ARG A 182 -5.23 15.63 -23.22
C ARG A 182 -4.46 15.00 -22.08
N TRP A 183 -4.19 13.72 -22.18
CA TRP A 183 -3.59 12.93 -21.13
C TRP A 183 -2.24 12.36 -21.55
N TYR A 184 -1.29 12.30 -20.65
CA TYR A 184 -0.04 11.58 -20.82
C TYR A 184 0.13 10.59 -19.67
N LEU A 185 0.52 9.34 -19.98
CA LEU A 185 0.62 8.29 -18.98
C LEU A 185 2.10 7.97 -18.73
N ILE A 186 2.51 7.86 -17.46
CA ILE A 186 3.82 7.38 -17.07
C ILE A 186 3.69 6.39 -15.92
N GLY A 187 4.38 5.26 -15.99
CA GLY A 187 4.34 4.22 -14.97
C GLY A 187 5.63 3.44 -14.86
N SER A 188 5.78 2.74 -13.74
CA SER A 188 6.86 1.77 -13.56
C SER A 188 6.65 0.55 -14.45
N ASP A 189 7.74 -0.03 -14.95
CA ASP A 189 7.71 -1.10 -15.95
C ASP A 189 7.42 -2.47 -15.33
N TYR A 190 6.16 -2.71 -14.91
CA TYR A 190 5.68 -4.01 -14.39
C TYR A 190 4.16 -4.16 -14.51
N VAL A 191 3.62 -5.30 -14.10
CA VAL A 191 2.25 -5.74 -14.37
C VAL A 191 1.16 -4.75 -13.95
N TRP A 192 1.27 -4.08 -12.77
CA TRP A 192 0.23 -3.18 -12.29
C TRP A 192 0.05 -1.92 -13.18
N PRO A 193 1.10 -1.15 -13.51
CA PRO A 193 0.97 -0.04 -14.45
C PRO A 193 0.48 -0.49 -15.83
N TRP A 194 1.00 -1.59 -16.38
CA TRP A 194 0.59 -2.06 -17.72
C TRP A 194 -0.91 -2.33 -17.80
N LEU A 195 -1.45 -3.10 -16.85
CA LEU A 195 -2.87 -3.44 -16.85
C LEU A 195 -3.75 -2.26 -16.42
N SER A 196 -3.26 -1.41 -15.52
CA SER A 196 -3.95 -0.18 -15.13
C SER A 196 -4.06 0.79 -16.31
N HIS A 197 -2.98 1.03 -17.04
CA HIS A 197 -2.98 1.90 -18.23
C HIS A 197 -3.93 1.40 -19.32
N LYS A 198 -4.03 0.08 -19.51
CA LYS A 198 -5.02 -0.50 -20.43
C LYS A 198 -6.44 -0.09 -20.05
N ALA A 199 -6.79 -0.13 -18.77
CA ALA A 199 -8.09 0.29 -18.28
C ALA A 199 -8.25 1.83 -18.29
N ILE A 200 -7.23 2.56 -17.87
CA ILE A 200 -7.18 4.03 -17.83
C ILE A 200 -7.41 4.62 -19.22
N LYS A 201 -6.76 4.10 -20.27
CA LYS A 201 -6.97 4.54 -21.66
C LYS A 201 -8.43 4.44 -22.07
N LYS A 202 -9.10 3.36 -21.66
CA LYS A 202 -10.55 3.22 -21.89
C LYS A 202 -11.34 4.28 -21.14
N TYR A 203 -11.05 4.53 -19.86
CA TYR A 203 -11.78 5.51 -19.05
C TYR A 203 -11.59 6.95 -19.57
N ILE A 204 -10.38 7.30 -19.99
CA ILE A 204 -10.09 8.60 -20.63
C ILE A 204 -10.93 8.76 -21.90
N LYS A 205 -10.96 7.72 -22.76
CA LYS A 205 -11.78 7.74 -23.99
C LYS A 205 -13.27 7.85 -23.67
N ASP A 206 -13.77 7.05 -22.73
CA ASP A 206 -15.18 7.07 -22.33
C ASP A 206 -15.59 8.45 -21.77
N ALA A 207 -14.66 9.17 -21.12
CA ALA A 207 -14.86 10.54 -20.63
C ALA A 207 -14.67 11.63 -21.71
N GLY A 208 -14.38 11.28 -22.97
CA GLY A 208 -14.20 12.22 -24.08
C GLY A 208 -12.77 12.77 -24.23
N GLY A 209 -11.81 12.24 -23.47
CA GLY A 209 -10.40 12.60 -23.57
C GLY A 209 -9.61 11.67 -24.51
N HIS A 210 -8.33 12.00 -24.71
CA HIS A 210 -7.41 11.20 -25.51
C HIS A 210 -6.00 11.18 -24.90
N VAL A 211 -5.27 10.11 -25.14
CA VAL A 211 -3.91 9.91 -24.65
C VAL A 211 -2.91 10.35 -25.71
N LEU A 212 -2.03 11.28 -25.35
CA LEU A 212 -1.00 11.84 -26.23
C LEU A 212 0.28 10.99 -26.23
N GLY A 213 0.54 10.27 -25.14
CA GLY A 213 1.72 9.42 -24.97
C GLY A 213 1.60 8.53 -23.76
N GLU A 214 2.36 7.44 -23.78
CA GLU A 214 2.45 6.45 -22.72
C GLU A 214 3.88 5.96 -22.61
N GLU A 215 4.42 5.97 -21.40
CA GLU A 215 5.77 5.46 -21.13
C GLU A 215 5.81 4.61 -19.89
N PHE A 216 6.65 3.59 -19.93
CA PHE A 216 7.01 2.77 -18.78
C PHE A 216 8.51 2.92 -18.55
N VAL A 217 8.89 3.08 -17.27
CA VAL A 217 10.28 3.25 -16.85
C VAL A 217 10.67 2.12 -15.90
N PRO A 218 11.92 1.64 -15.95
CA PRO A 218 12.40 0.64 -15.01
C PRO A 218 12.17 1.07 -13.56
N ILE A 219 11.88 0.12 -12.68
CA ILE A 219 11.83 0.38 -11.24
C ILE A 219 13.22 0.79 -10.77
N GLY A 220 13.31 1.89 -10.00
CA GLY A 220 14.56 2.46 -9.54
C GLY A 220 15.21 3.44 -10.52
N GLU A 221 14.48 3.88 -11.55
CA GLU A 221 14.96 4.92 -12.46
C GLU A 221 15.01 6.28 -11.76
N HIS A 222 16.14 6.95 -11.84
CA HIS A 222 16.37 8.25 -11.21
C HIS A 222 16.47 9.42 -12.21
N ASP A 223 16.69 9.15 -13.50
CA ASP A 223 16.75 10.18 -14.55
C ASP A 223 15.51 10.16 -15.43
N HIS A 224 14.60 11.08 -15.17
CA HIS A 224 13.38 11.27 -15.95
C HIS A 224 13.48 12.38 -17.02
N SER A 225 14.67 12.88 -17.32
CA SER A 225 14.89 14.02 -18.24
C SER A 225 14.27 13.76 -19.61
N ARG A 226 14.43 12.56 -20.15
CA ARG A 226 13.88 12.15 -21.44
C ARG A 226 12.36 12.13 -21.45
N GLN A 227 11.74 11.55 -20.41
CA GLN A 227 10.30 11.47 -20.25
C GLN A 227 9.69 12.85 -20.08
N LEU A 228 10.31 13.69 -19.25
CA LEU A 228 9.86 15.07 -19.02
C LEU A 228 9.98 15.95 -20.29
N ALA A 229 11.00 15.75 -21.11
CA ALA A 229 11.12 16.42 -22.40
C ALA A 229 9.96 16.06 -23.36
N ARG A 230 9.57 14.78 -23.41
CA ARG A 230 8.43 14.31 -24.23
C ARG A 230 7.10 14.84 -23.70
N ILE A 231 6.88 14.78 -22.38
CA ILE A 231 5.70 15.35 -21.72
C ILE A 231 5.58 16.84 -22.02
N ARG A 232 6.69 17.60 -21.90
CA ARG A 232 6.72 19.03 -22.24
C ARG A 232 6.35 19.29 -23.70
N ALA A 233 6.86 18.49 -24.64
CA ALA A 233 6.57 18.61 -26.06
C ALA A 233 5.10 18.27 -26.38
N ALA A 234 4.53 17.26 -25.73
CA ALA A 234 3.16 16.81 -25.91
C ALA A 234 2.12 17.80 -25.33
N LYS A 235 2.48 18.60 -24.31
CA LYS A 235 1.62 19.59 -23.64
C LYS A 235 0.28 18.99 -23.20
N PRO A 236 0.24 17.91 -22.39
CA PRO A 236 -0.99 17.37 -21.88
C PRO A 236 -1.65 18.33 -20.87
N ASP A 237 -2.94 18.15 -20.64
CA ASP A 237 -3.65 18.82 -19.54
C ASP A 237 -3.36 18.11 -18.21
N VAL A 238 -3.21 16.78 -18.25
CA VAL A 238 -2.91 15.94 -17.09
C VAL A 238 -1.85 14.89 -17.42
N VAL A 239 -0.88 14.74 -16.53
CA VAL A 239 0.04 13.59 -16.48
C VAL A 239 -0.49 12.62 -15.43
N LEU A 240 -0.89 11.41 -15.85
CA LEU A 240 -1.32 10.35 -14.95
C LEU A 240 -0.13 9.48 -14.61
N ILE A 241 0.10 9.30 -13.29
CA ILE A 241 1.31 8.71 -12.72
C ILE A 241 0.97 7.40 -12.04
N THR A 242 1.58 6.31 -12.50
CA THR A 242 1.57 5.00 -11.86
C THR A 242 3.00 4.54 -11.49
N LEU A 243 3.87 5.49 -11.19
CA LEU A 243 5.16 5.26 -10.54
C LEU A 243 4.94 4.95 -9.07
N ILE A 244 5.83 4.14 -8.48
CA ILE A 244 5.72 3.70 -7.09
C ILE A 244 6.78 4.34 -6.18
N GLY A 245 6.37 4.65 -4.96
CA GLY A 245 7.26 4.99 -3.86
C GLY A 245 8.30 6.06 -4.21
N ALA A 246 9.57 5.72 -4.02
CA ALA A 246 10.70 6.63 -4.26
C ALA A 246 10.78 7.11 -5.72
N ASP A 247 10.42 6.26 -6.70
CA ASP A 247 10.42 6.64 -8.12
C ASP A 247 9.41 7.77 -8.38
N SER A 248 8.24 7.70 -7.73
CA SER A 248 7.24 8.76 -7.79
C SER A 248 7.74 10.07 -7.18
N ILE A 249 8.54 10.01 -6.10
CA ILE A 249 9.16 11.18 -5.47
C ILE A 249 10.12 11.85 -6.45
N VAL A 250 11.05 11.09 -7.02
CA VAL A 250 12.07 11.61 -7.95
C VAL A 250 11.42 12.26 -9.17
N PHE A 251 10.45 11.58 -9.79
CA PHE A 251 9.72 12.11 -10.93
C PHE A 251 8.99 13.43 -10.60
N ASN A 252 8.28 13.49 -9.49
CA ASN A 252 7.47 14.66 -9.13
C ASN A 252 8.35 15.87 -8.78
N ARG A 253 9.51 15.66 -8.14
CA ARG A 253 10.51 16.72 -7.92
C ARG A 253 11.04 17.26 -9.25
N ALA A 254 11.53 16.38 -10.12
CA ALA A 254 12.06 16.77 -11.43
C ALA A 254 11.00 17.48 -12.32
N PHE A 255 9.72 17.04 -12.22
CA PHE A 255 8.59 17.69 -12.90
C PHE A 255 8.38 19.12 -12.41
N ALA A 256 8.43 19.35 -11.11
CA ALA A 256 8.27 20.69 -10.53
C ALA A 256 9.47 21.60 -10.80
N GLU A 257 10.70 21.11 -10.64
CA GLU A 257 11.95 21.83 -10.94
C GLU A 257 12.00 22.33 -12.39
N GLN A 258 11.36 21.62 -13.32
CA GLN A 258 11.21 22.05 -14.70
C GLN A 258 10.05 23.04 -14.93
N GLY A 259 9.37 23.49 -13.88
CA GLY A 259 8.25 24.44 -13.94
C GLY A 259 7.01 23.90 -14.64
N LEU A 260 6.84 22.55 -14.71
CA LEU A 260 5.71 21.95 -15.40
C LEU A 260 4.42 21.96 -14.55
N GLY A 261 4.53 22.02 -13.21
CA GLY A 261 3.40 22.04 -12.28
C GLY A 261 2.45 23.23 -12.46
N SER A 262 2.94 24.38 -12.92
CA SER A 262 2.11 25.54 -13.22
C SER A 262 1.31 25.44 -14.52
N ARG A 263 1.60 24.44 -15.36
CA ARG A 263 1.04 24.30 -16.73
C ARG A 263 0.23 23.03 -16.94
N MET A 264 0.48 22.01 -16.16
CA MET A 264 -0.10 20.67 -16.33
C MET A 264 -0.49 20.13 -14.96
N LEU A 265 -1.65 19.50 -14.87
CA LEU A 265 -2.07 18.77 -13.68
C LEU A 265 -1.38 17.39 -13.62
N ARG A 266 -1.28 16.85 -12.42
CA ARG A 266 -0.83 15.46 -12.18
C ARG A 266 -1.93 14.70 -11.47
N LEU A 267 -2.14 13.44 -11.83
CA LEU A 267 -3.04 12.50 -11.12
C LEU A 267 -2.27 11.24 -10.76
N ALA A 268 -2.16 10.93 -9.47
CA ALA A 268 -1.48 9.73 -8.98
C ALA A 268 -2.43 8.80 -8.21
N GLY A 269 -2.09 7.53 -8.06
CA GLY A 269 -2.91 6.54 -7.35
C GLY A 269 -2.17 5.66 -6.35
N ALA A 270 -0.87 5.42 -6.52
CA ALA A 270 -0.01 4.81 -5.50
C ALA A 270 0.81 5.93 -4.81
N MET A 271 0.09 6.86 -4.21
CA MET A 271 0.67 8.02 -3.54
C MET A 271 -0.09 8.25 -2.24
N ASP A 272 0.65 8.52 -1.19
CA ASP A 272 0.14 8.84 0.13
C ASP A 272 0.99 9.93 0.81
N GLU A 273 0.72 10.21 2.05
CA GLU A 273 1.40 11.25 2.83
C GLU A 273 2.92 11.00 2.91
N THR A 274 3.37 9.72 2.94
CA THR A 274 4.80 9.39 2.94
C THR A 274 5.48 9.84 1.65
N VAL A 275 4.84 9.58 0.49
CA VAL A 275 5.34 10.03 -0.81
C VAL A 275 5.29 11.55 -0.90
N LEU A 276 4.20 12.18 -0.42
CA LEU A 276 4.03 13.61 -0.46
C LEU A 276 5.11 14.35 0.35
N LEU A 277 5.44 13.86 1.55
CA LEU A 277 6.56 14.34 2.36
C LEU A 277 7.89 14.24 1.59
N GLY A 278 8.11 13.13 0.89
CA GLY A 278 9.29 12.94 0.07
C GLY A 278 9.37 13.90 -1.13
N ILE A 279 8.25 14.24 -1.74
CA ILE A 279 8.18 15.22 -2.84
C ILE A 279 8.56 16.62 -2.34
N GLY A 280 8.09 16.99 -1.15
CA GLY A 280 8.31 18.33 -0.58
C GLY A 280 7.26 19.35 -1.02
N ALA A 281 6.93 20.29 -0.11
CA ALA A 281 5.81 21.22 -0.25
C ALA A 281 5.82 22.02 -1.56
N ASP A 282 6.99 22.53 -1.95
CA ASP A 282 7.15 23.40 -3.12
C ASP A 282 6.96 22.68 -4.47
N ASN A 283 6.87 21.34 -4.45
CA ASN A 283 6.81 20.52 -5.65
C ASN A 283 5.42 19.91 -5.92
N THR A 284 4.41 20.33 -5.17
CA THR A 284 3.09 19.66 -5.15
C THR A 284 2.00 20.40 -5.93
N ASP A 285 2.28 21.53 -6.54
CA ASP A 285 1.32 22.31 -7.33
C ASP A 285 0.65 21.47 -8.43
N GLY A 286 -0.68 21.52 -8.51
CA GLY A 286 -1.46 20.79 -9.51
C GLY A 286 -1.46 19.27 -9.35
N LEU A 287 -1.01 18.74 -8.20
CA LEU A 287 -0.98 17.30 -7.92
C LEU A 287 -2.27 16.85 -7.25
N TYR A 288 -2.93 15.86 -7.87
CA TYR A 288 -4.10 15.17 -7.34
C TYR A 288 -3.76 13.71 -7.04
N CYS A 289 -4.42 13.14 -6.05
CA CYS A 289 -4.33 11.73 -5.72
C CYS A 289 -5.74 11.13 -5.58
N ALA A 290 -5.94 9.93 -6.12
CA ALA A 290 -7.13 9.12 -5.90
C ALA A 290 -6.77 7.91 -5.05
N SER A 291 -7.41 7.73 -3.89
CA SER A 291 -7.12 6.63 -2.97
C SER A 291 -8.33 6.29 -2.09
N GLY A 292 -8.36 5.08 -1.56
CA GLY A 292 -9.33 4.66 -0.55
C GLY A 292 -9.04 5.16 0.86
N TYR A 293 -7.88 5.78 1.09
CA TYR A 293 -7.51 6.30 2.40
C TYR A 293 -6.62 7.53 2.30
N PHE A 294 -6.90 8.50 3.16
CA PHE A 294 -6.05 9.63 3.52
C PHE A 294 -6.10 9.82 5.04
N ILE A 295 -4.98 10.24 5.62
CA ILE A 295 -4.85 10.33 7.08
C ILE A 295 -5.87 11.29 7.72
N ASP A 296 -6.30 12.31 6.99
CA ASP A 296 -7.23 13.33 7.47
C ASP A 296 -8.70 13.06 7.08
N MET A 297 -9.06 11.82 6.79
CA MET A 297 -10.46 11.43 6.59
C MET A 297 -11.26 11.66 7.87
N ALA A 298 -12.34 12.47 7.77
CA ALA A 298 -13.19 12.83 8.89
C ALA A 298 -14.20 11.71 9.21
N THR A 299 -13.73 10.57 9.70
CA THR A 299 -14.55 9.47 10.18
C THR A 299 -14.12 9.06 11.58
N ARG A 300 -15.10 8.74 12.46
CA ARG A 300 -14.80 8.28 13.82
C ARG A 300 -13.85 7.08 13.86
N ALA A 301 -13.98 6.15 12.92
CA ALA A 301 -13.11 4.98 12.87
C ALA A 301 -11.67 5.36 12.52
N ASN A 302 -11.48 6.35 11.65
CA ASN A 302 -10.16 6.88 11.34
C ASN A 302 -9.55 7.66 12.52
N ASP A 303 -10.36 8.47 13.21
CA ASP A 303 -9.87 9.18 14.39
C ASP A 303 -9.36 8.21 15.46
N ILE A 304 -10.13 7.15 15.75
CA ILE A 304 -9.72 6.09 16.68
C ILE A 304 -8.40 5.43 16.22
N PHE A 305 -8.28 5.08 14.93
CA PHE A 305 -7.07 4.48 14.40
C PHE A 305 -5.86 5.41 14.56
N ARG A 306 -6.00 6.69 14.19
CA ARG A 306 -4.93 7.71 14.31
C ARG A 306 -4.48 7.90 15.74
N ASP A 307 -5.44 8.05 16.67
CA ASP A 307 -5.15 8.23 18.10
C ASP A 307 -4.39 7.04 18.66
N GLN A 308 -4.81 5.82 18.33
CA GLN A 308 -4.13 4.59 18.75
C GLN A 308 -2.77 4.41 18.11
N TYR A 309 -2.62 4.76 16.84
CA TYR A 309 -1.34 4.73 16.13
C TYR A 309 -0.36 5.71 16.77
N GLN A 310 -0.79 6.94 17.02
CA GLN A 310 0.04 7.96 17.66
C GLN A 310 0.38 7.61 19.11
N ALA A 311 -0.58 7.09 19.87
CA ALA A 311 -0.35 6.63 21.24
C ALA A 311 0.67 5.47 21.31
N SER A 312 0.67 4.59 20.30
CA SER A 312 1.54 3.40 20.26
C SER A 312 2.95 3.73 19.78
N PHE A 313 3.11 4.61 18.80
CA PHE A 313 4.39 4.83 18.12
C PHE A 313 4.93 6.26 18.26
N GLY A 314 4.19 7.13 18.92
CA GLY A 314 4.57 8.52 19.15
C GLY A 314 4.24 9.45 17.98
N ARG A 315 4.30 10.76 18.25
CA ARG A 315 3.95 11.81 17.28
C ARG A 315 4.91 11.94 16.09
N HIS A 316 6.07 11.33 16.18
CA HIS A 316 7.09 11.33 15.11
C HIS A 316 7.13 10.02 14.34
N ALA A 317 6.16 9.13 14.57
CA ALA A 317 6.01 7.94 13.76
C ALA A 317 5.76 8.30 12.28
N PRO A 318 6.24 7.49 11.34
CA PRO A 318 5.92 7.66 9.94
C PRO A 318 4.39 7.75 9.75
N PRO A 319 3.88 8.66 8.90
CA PRO A 319 2.45 8.73 8.65
C PRO A 319 1.95 7.38 8.11
N PRO A 320 0.83 6.86 8.62
CA PRO A 320 0.36 5.55 8.20
C PRO A 320 -0.11 5.47 6.74
N GLY A 321 -0.32 6.57 6.05
CA GLY A 321 -0.65 6.63 4.61
C GLY A 321 -1.55 5.51 4.07
N SER A 322 -1.92 5.54 2.81
CA SER A 322 -2.83 4.51 2.27
C SER A 322 -2.21 3.11 2.25
N ILE A 323 -0.92 3.01 1.98
CA ILE A 323 -0.22 1.71 1.90
C ILE A 323 0.03 1.15 3.31
N GLY A 324 0.56 1.96 4.22
CA GLY A 324 0.79 1.52 5.61
C GLY A 324 -0.52 1.13 6.30
N GLN A 325 -1.54 1.99 6.26
CA GLN A 325 -2.84 1.73 6.88
C GLN A 325 -3.54 0.49 6.31
N SER A 326 -3.28 0.12 5.03
CA SER A 326 -3.87 -1.08 4.45
C SER A 326 -3.52 -2.37 5.20
N ASN A 327 -2.37 -2.42 5.86
CA ASN A 327 -1.98 -3.56 6.69
C ASN A 327 -2.83 -3.68 7.97
N TYR A 328 -3.11 -2.55 8.63
CA TYR A 328 -4.04 -2.51 9.75
C TYR A 328 -5.44 -2.98 9.32
N GLU A 329 -5.94 -2.39 8.25
CA GLU A 329 -7.27 -2.70 7.70
C GLU A 329 -7.37 -4.19 7.29
N GLY A 330 -6.30 -4.73 6.69
CA GLY A 330 -6.25 -6.12 6.27
C GLY A 330 -6.37 -7.10 7.43
N LEU A 331 -5.63 -6.89 8.51
CA LEU A 331 -5.70 -7.77 9.68
C LEU A 331 -7.06 -7.67 10.39
N ARG A 332 -7.65 -6.47 10.47
CA ARG A 332 -8.99 -6.26 11.02
C ARG A 332 -10.07 -6.92 10.15
N PHE A 333 -9.93 -6.82 8.82
CA PHE A 333 -10.78 -7.52 7.87
C PHE A 333 -10.67 -9.04 8.04
N LEU A 334 -9.45 -9.58 8.14
CA LEU A 334 -9.19 -10.99 8.38
C LEU A 334 -9.84 -11.49 9.68
N GLU A 335 -9.72 -10.75 10.79
CA GLU A 335 -10.39 -11.05 12.05
C GLU A 335 -11.91 -11.21 11.85
N THR A 336 -12.51 -10.25 11.15
CA THR A 336 -13.97 -10.26 10.89
C THR A 336 -14.39 -11.43 10.02
N VAL A 337 -13.65 -11.71 8.95
CA VAL A 337 -13.94 -12.81 8.03
C VAL A 337 -13.75 -14.16 8.70
N ALA A 338 -12.66 -14.35 9.45
CA ALA A 338 -12.38 -15.59 10.16
C ALA A 338 -13.40 -15.87 11.26
N SER A 339 -13.82 -14.86 12.01
CA SER A 339 -14.87 -14.97 13.03
C SER A 339 -16.20 -15.40 12.40
N ARG A 340 -16.56 -14.81 11.26
CA ARG A 340 -17.77 -15.19 10.51
C ARG A 340 -17.70 -16.61 9.94
N ALA A 341 -16.52 -17.00 9.45
CA ALA A 341 -16.28 -18.32 8.90
C ALA A 341 -16.22 -19.44 9.97
N GLY A 342 -15.87 -19.07 11.22
CA GLY A 342 -15.54 -20.03 12.28
C GLY A 342 -14.31 -20.89 11.93
N SER A 343 -13.50 -20.47 10.96
CA SER A 343 -12.41 -21.27 10.39
C SER A 343 -11.40 -20.41 9.66
N LEU A 344 -10.15 -20.87 9.62
CA LEU A 344 -9.07 -20.32 8.79
C LEU A 344 -8.85 -21.10 7.49
N ALA A 345 -9.64 -22.15 7.24
CA ALA A 345 -9.55 -22.90 5.99
C ALA A 345 -10.02 -22.06 4.79
N ILE A 346 -9.37 -22.23 3.65
CA ILE A 346 -9.54 -21.38 2.46
C ILE A 346 -11.00 -21.27 2.02
N LYS A 347 -11.72 -22.40 1.86
CA LYS A 347 -13.12 -22.37 1.36
C LYS A 347 -14.07 -21.60 2.29
N PRO A 348 -14.12 -21.88 3.62
CA PRO A 348 -14.93 -21.09 4.55
C PRO A 348 -14.56 -19.61 4.57
N LEU A 349 -13.25 -19.27 4.57
CA LEU A 349 -12.79 -17.87 4.54
C LEU A 349 -13.29 -17.14 3.28
N LEU A 350 -13.08 -17.71 2.10
CA LEU A 350 -13.51 -17.08 0.84
C LEU A 350 -15.04 -16.92 0.78
N SER A 351 -15.79 -17.91 1.26
CA SER A 351 -17.26 -17.83 1.34
C SER A 351 -17.72 -16.73 2.29
N ALA A 352 -17.08 -16.61 3.46
CA ALA A 352 -17.38 -15.55 4.41
C ALA A 352 -17.00 -14.17 3.86
N ALA A 353 -15.82 -14.04 3.23
CA ALA A 353 -15.36 -12.80 2.64
C ALA A 353 -16.30 -12.27 1.55
N ALA A 354 -16.86 -13.15 0.72
CA ALA A 354 -17.82 -12.78 -0.32
C ALA A 354 -19.15 -12.22 0.22
N ASN A 355 -19.45 -12.46 1.49
CA ASN A 355 -20.73 -12.12 2.14
C ASN A 355 -20.57 -11.20 3.36
N VAL A 356 -19.35 -10.77 3.68
CA VAL A 356 -19.11 -9.90 4.83
C VAL A 356 -19.19 -8.43 4.41
N GLU A 357 -19.80 -7.64 5.27
CA GLU A 357 -19.67 -6.18 5.26
C GLU A 357 -18.74 -5.81 6.40
N TYR A 358 -17.60 -5.29 6.05
CA TYR A 358 -16.62 -4.81 7.01
C TYR A 358 -16.65 -3.28 7.05
N GLN A 359 -16.62 -2.71 8.25
CA GLN A 359 -16.56 -1.27 8.47
C GLN A 359 -15.28 -0.94 9.23
N GLY A 360 -14.37 -0.21 8.59
CA GLY A 360 -13.08 0.19 9.17
C GLY A 360 -12.78 1.67 8.99
N ALA A 361 -11.51 2.05 9.17
CA ALA A 361 -11.04 3.43 9.02
C ALA A 361 -11.23 3.96 7.58
N ARG A 362 -11.15 3.07 6.58
CA ARG A 362 -11.42 3.37 5.16
C ARG A 362 -12.90 3.47 4.81
N GLY A 363 -13.79 3.29 5.78
CA GLY A 363 -15.22 3.14 5.58
C GLY A 363 -15.62 1.68 5.34
N ARG A 364 -16.71 1.49 4.60
CA ARG A 364 -17.23 0.15 4.31
C ARG A 364 -16.44 -0.54 3.21
N ILE A 365 -16.00 -1.76 3.48
CA ILE A 365 -15.39 -2.65 2.49
C ILE A 365 -16.29 -3.86 2.30
N ASP A 366 -16.70 -4.13 1.08
CA ASP A 366 -17.36 -5.38 0.67
C ASP A 366 -16.61 -6.03 -0.51
N ILE A 367 -16.68 -7.35 -0.60
CA ILE A 367 -16.09 -8.11 -1.71
C ILE A 367 -17.20 -8.53 -2.66
N ARG A 368 -17.13 -8.07 -3.91
CA ARG A 368 -18.08 -8.50 -4.95
C ARG A 368 -17.34 -9.05 -6.16
N ARG A 369 -17.67 -10.28 -6.53
CA ARG A 369 -17.03 -10.97 -7.67
C ARG A 369 -15.51 -11.00 -7.58
N GLY A 370 -14.97 -11.17 -6.35
CA GLY A 370 -13.53 -11.21 -6.09
C GLY A 370 -12.81 -9.87 -6.08
N ASN A 371 -13.51 -8.73 -6.15
CA ASN A 371 -12.93 -7.40 -6.03
C ASN A 371 -13.51 -6.68 -4.81
N ALA A 372 -12.66 -6.00 -4.07
CA ALA A 372 -13.08 -5.12 -3.00
C ALA A 372 -13.75 -3.86 -3.55
N ARG A 373 -14.79 -3.43 -2.86
CA ARG A 373 -15.43 -2.12 -3.05
C ARG A 373 -15.28 -1.34 -1.76
N MET A 374 -14.83 -0.13 -1.88
CA MET A 374 -14.68 0.82 -0.79
C MET A 374 -14.91 2.22 -1.33
N PRO A 375 -15.21 3.20 -0.47
CA PRO A 375 -15.20 4.60 -0.87
C PRO A 375 -13.83 4.98 -1.44
N ILE A 376 -13.83 5.74 -2.52
CA ILE A 376 -12.62 6.34 -3.09
C ILE A 376 -12.71 7.84 -2.93
N TYR A 377 -11.62 8.44 -2.56
CA TYR A 377 -11.50 9.87 -2.39
C TYR A 377 -10.56 10.45 -3.43
N LEU A 378 -10.90 11.60 -3.97
CA LEU A 378 -9.99 12.45 -4.72
C LEU A 378 -9.52 13.56 -3.79
N ALA A 379 -8.22 13.74 -3.68
CA ALA A 379 -7.60 14.80 -2.93
C ALA A 379 -6.64 15.61 -3.81
N ALA A 380 -6.46 16.88 -3.45
CA ALA A 380 -5.40 17.72 -4.01
C ALA A 380 -4.30 17.87 -2.96
N ALA A 381 -3.05 17.78 -3.40
CA ALA A 381 -1.91 18.13 -2.56
C ALA A 381 -1.98 19.63 -2.19
N ASN A 382 -1.66 19.93 -0.94
CA ASN A 382 -1.61 21.27 -0.38
C ASN A 382 -0.36 21.38 0.51
N GLY A 383 0.79 21.63 -0.10
CA GLY A 383 2.06 21.52 0.59
C GLY A 383 2.37 20.06 0.96
N LEU A 384 2.48 19.76 2.25
CA LEU A 384 2.78 18.42 2.76
C LEU A 384 1.53 17.61 3.13
N ASP A 385 0.33 18.16 2.95
CA ASP A 385 -0.94 17.55 3.31
C ASP A 385 -1.82 17.30 2.08
N PHE A 386 -2.84 16.46 2.22
CA PHE A 386 -3.88 16.25 1.22
C PHE A 386 -5.19 16.93 1.64
N ARG A 387 -5.69 17.82 0.80
CA ARG A 387 -7.03 18.36 0.96
C ARG A 387 -8.04 17.52 0.18
N LEU A 388 -8.94 16.86 0.90
CA LEU A 388 -10.02 16.07 0.29
C LEU A 388 -10.92 16.96 -0.56
N ILE A 389 -11.19 16.55 -1.79
CA ILE A 389 -12.03 17.26 -2.77
C ILE A 389 -13.38 16.58 -2.91
N LYS A 390 -13.39 15.25 -3.05
CA LYS A 390 -14.62 14.50 -3.33
C LYS A 390 -14.47 13.04 -2.91
N GLN A 391 -15.55 12.49 -2.41
CA GLN A 391 -15.76 11.05 -2.23
C GLN A 391 -16.63 10.50 -3.35
N PHE A 392 -16.32 9.31 -3.84
CA PHE A 392 -17.03 8.60 -4.90
C PHE A 392 -17.68 7.30 -4.39
#